data_1d4109586a2f68541af2d907bd068b67
#
_entry.id   1d4109586a2f68541af2d907bd068b67
#
_cell.length_a   1.000
_cell.length_b   1.000
_cell.length_c   1.000
_cell.angle_alpha   90.00
_cell.angle_beta   90.00
_cell.angle_gamma   90.00
#
_symmetry.space_group_name_H-M   'P 1'
#
loop_
_entity.id
_entity.type
_entity.pdbx_description
1 polymer ?
#
loop_
_entity_poly.entity_id
_entity_poly.type
_entity_poly.pdbx_seq_one_letter_code
_entity_poly.pdbx_strand_id
1 'polypeptide(L)'
;MARKVLKKVGVQEETQKPAPQNETQETKLVSRIKLSFDGDPQFFINTKNKTIACKIRSYINLPSELHLLSNYAFFKHDGGDRPYAFTTVGVVKLHEGEEWNEELGKRLAEGKAKRQAYAAGFNYANSILLDAIKDLRSVVEFRNNMKSLREHEVEHFNELLDSIEA
;
A
#
# COMPACT_ATOMS: atom_id res chain seq x y z
N MET A 1 8.23 -2.71 80.13
CA MET A 1 7.96 -3.61 78.97
C MET A 1 7.20 -2.84 77.90
N ALA A 2 7.86 -2.41 76.84
CA ALA A 2 7.23 -1.64 75.73
C ALA A 2 7.42 -2.43 74.43
N ARG A 3 6.30 -2.90 73.85
CA ARG A 3 6.28 -3.59 72.55
C ARG A 3 6.26 -2.55 71.42
N LYS A 4 7.33 -2.54 70.64
CA LYS A 4 7.43 -1.78 69.38
C LYS A 4 6.61 -2.47 68.28
N VAL A 5 5.59 -1.79 67.75
CA VAL A 5 4.82 -2.19 66.59
C VAL A 5 5.56 -1.71 65.34
N LEU A 6 6.04 -2.65 64.51
CA LEU A 6 6.63 -2.36 63.20
C LEU A 6 5.49 -2.17 62.18
N LYS A 7 5.35 -0.97 61.64
CA LYS A 7 4.51 -0.67 60.45
C LYS A 7 5.18 -1.20 59.19
N LYS A 8 4.53 -2.14 58.49
CA LYS A 8 4.89 -2.55 57.13
C LYS A 8 4.54 -1.41 56.18
N VAL A 9 5.56 -0.89 55.51
CA VAL A 9 5.42 0.00 54.35
C VAL A 9 5.20 -0.91 53.15
N GLY A 10 4.00 -0.85 52.58
CA GLY A 10 3.68 -1.51 51.31
C GLY A 10 4.27 -0.70 50.14
N VAL A 11 5.23 -1.27 49.45
CA VAL A 11 5.72 -0.77 48.16
C VAL A 11 4.71 -1.22 47.13
N GLN A 12 3.97 -0.29 46.57
CA GLN A 12 3.17 -0.52 45.36
C GLN A 12 4.10 -0.41 44.15
N GLU A 13 4.44 -1.53 43.55
CA GLU A 13 5.01 -1.58 42.21
C GLU A 13 3.92 -1.16 41.19
N GLU A 14 3.97 0.07 40.76
CA GLU A 14 3.28 0.49 39.53
C GLU A 14 4.01 -0.13 38.34
N THR A 15 3.48 -1.23 37.83
CA THR A 15 3.82 -1.76 36.52
C THR A 15 3.34 -0.78 35.46
N GLN A 16 4.22 0.13 35.03
CA GLN A 16 4.02 0.92 33.82
C GLN A 16 4.01 -0.01 32.60
N LYS A 17 2.80 -0.25 32.08
CA LYS A 17 2.60 -0.87 30.78
C LYS A 17 3.22 0.03 29.70
N PRO A 18 4.17 -0.44 28.88
CA PRO A 18 4.68 0.40 27.81
C PRO A 18 3.56 0.68 26.81
N ALA A 19 3.30 1.95 26.59
CA ALA A 19 2.32 2.39 25.59
C ALA A 19 2.79 1.96 24.19
N PRO A 20 1.91 1.45 23.33
CA PRO A 20 2.26 1.05 21.98
C PRO A 20 2.45 2.29 21.10
N GLN A 21 3.68 2.76 20.94
CA GLN A 21 4.00 3.93 20.11
C GLN A 21 4.06 3.63 18.60
N ASN A 22 4.01 2.37 18.17
CA ASN A 22 4.20 2.00 16.76
C ASN A 22 2.91 1.82 15.93
N GLU A 23 1.74 1.61 16.56
CA GLU A 23 0.50 1.35 15.81
C GLU A 23 -0.08 2.60 15.13
N THR A 24 0.23 3.81 15.63
CA THR A 24 -0.40 5.04 15.16
C THR A 24 0.19 5.59 13.86
N GLN A 25 1.43 5.22 13.50
CA GLN A 25 2.07 5.72 12.27
C GLN A 25 1.73 4.85 11.05
N GLU A 26 1.65 3.53 11.19
CA GLU A 26 1.29 2.63 10.09
C GLU A 26 -0.17 2.84 9.65
N THR A 27 -1.10 3.02 10.58
CA THR A 27 -2.51 3.29 10.28
C THR A 27 -2.71 4.64 9.54
N LYS A 28 -1.88 5.65 9.82
CA LYS A 28 -1.93 6.95 9.12
C LYS A 28 -1.42 6.86 7.68
N LEU A 29 -0.42 6.02 7.39
CA LEU A 29 0.12 5.88 6.04
C LEU A 29 -0.88 5.20 5.11
N VAL A 30 -1.50 4.11 5.55
CA VAL A 30 -2.54 3.37 4.80
C VAL A 30 -3.76 4.24 4.53
N SER A 31 -4.16 5.11 5.47
CA SER A 31 -5.31 6.01 5.31
C SER A 31 -5.09 7.13 4.29
N ARG A 32 -3.84 7.40 3.88
CA ARG A 32 -3.50 8.46 2.90
C ARG A 32 -3.60 7.98 1.45
N ILE A 33 -3.51 6.67 1.19
CA ILE A 33 -3.70 6.12 -0.15
C ILE A 33 -5.20 5.99 -0.40
N LYS A 34 -5.70 6.69 -1.42
CA LYS A 34 -7.12 6.68 -1.76
C LYS A 34 -7.31 6.53 -3.26
N LEU A 35 -8.23 5.63 -3.64
CA LEU A 35 -8.81 5.62 -4.98
C LEU A 35 -9.96 6.61 -5.00
N SER A 36 -9.93 7.54 -5.95
CA SER A 36 -10.97 8.54 -6.17
C SER A 36 -11.49 8.45 -7.61
N PHE A 37 -12.74 8.84 -7.80
CA PHE A 37 -13.36 8.93 -9.12
C PHE A 37 -13.39 10.39 -9.55
N ASP A 38 -13.11 10.64 -10.84
CA ASP A 38 -13.00 11.98 -11.42
C ASP A 38 -14.20 12.25 -12.32
N GLY A 39 -15.04 13.19 -11.90
CA GLY A 39 -16.25 13.56 -12.62
C GLY A 39 -17.38 12.54 -12.55
N ASP A 40 -18.42 12.81 -13.31
CA ASP A 40 -19.58 11.94 -13.42
C ASP A 40 -19.33 10.77 -14.38
N PRO A 41 -19.94 9.60 -14.12
CA PRO A 41 -19.90 8.46 -15.04
C PRO A 41 -20.48 8.82 -16.41
N GLN A 42 -19.74 8.49 -17.48
CA GLN A 42 -20.20 8.68 -18.85
C GLN A 42 -20.87 7.42 -19.35
N PHE A 43 -22.14 7.53 -19.78
CA PHE A 43 -22.91 6.39 -20.29
C PHE A 43 -23.03 6.43 -21.80
N PHE A 44 -22.85 5.28 -22.44
CA PHE A 44 -23.05 5.04 -23.87
C PHE A 44 -24.09 3.95 -24.05
N ILE A 45 -25.24 4.31 -24.66
CA ILE A 45 -26.39 3.44 -24.77
C ILE A 45 -26.59 3.05 -26.24
N ASN A 46 -26.59 1.75 -26.50
CA ASN A 46 -26.91 1.21 -27.80
C ASN A 46 -28.20 0.38 -27.71
N THR A 47 -29.33 0.99 -28.07
CA THR A 47 -30.65 0.36 -28.01
C THR A 47 -30.82 -0.77 -29.02
N LYS A 48 -30.15 -0.69 -30.19
CA LYS A 48 -30.20 -1.74 -31.21
C LYS A 48 -29.58 -3.05 -30.71
N ASN A 49 -28.43 -2.94 -30.08
CA ASN A 49 -27.70 -4.09 -29.54
C ASN A 49 -28.08 -4.38 -28.10
N LYS A 50 -29.00 -3.63 -27.53
CA LYS A 50 -29.39 -3.73 -26.11
C LYS A 50 -28.20 -3.75 -25.18
N THR A 51 -27.27 -2.81 -25.36
CA THR A 51 -26.00 -2.72 -24.63
C THR A 51 -25.84 -1.35 -24.01
N ILE A 52 -25.38 -1.32 -22.77
CA ILE A 52 -25.00 -0.09 -22.04
C ILE A 52 -23.56 -0.21 -21.62
N ALA A 53 -22.74 0.80 -21.93
CA ALA A 53 -21.39 0.94 -21.43
C ALA A 53 -21.30 2.15 -20.51
N CYS A 54 -20.56 2.03 -19.42
CA CYS A 54 -20.23 3.10 -18.50
C CYS A 54 -18.72 3.28 -18.46
N LYS A 55 -18.25 4.50 -18.75
CA LYS A 55 -16.85 4.91 -18.67
C LYS A 55 -16.66 5.74 -17.40
N ILE A 56 -15.69 5.34 -16.56
CA ILE A 56 -15.33 6.06 -15.33
C ILE A 56 -13.84 6.38 -15.38
N ARG A 57 -13.49 7.62 -15.08
CA ARG A 57 -12.13 8.05 -14.85
C ARG A 57 -11.81 7.94 -13.36
N SER A 58 -10.69 7.35 -13.04
CA SER A 58 -10.26 7.12 -11.67
C SER A 58 -8.81 7.57 -11.49
N TYR A 59 -8.43 7.91 -10.28
CA TYR A 59 -7.04 8.22 -9.95
C TYR A 59 -6.70 7.73 -8.54
N ILE A 60 -5.42 7.43 -8.33
CA ILE A 60 -4.90 7.01 -7.03
C ILE A 60 -4.11 8.19 -6.45
N ASN A 61 -4.51 8.63 -5.27
CA ASN A 61 -3.74 9.58 -4.47
C ASN A 61 -2.70 8.82 -3.67
N LEU A 62 -1.43 9.12 -3.93
CA LEU A 62 -0.30 8.61 -3.17
C LEU A 62 0.31 9.74 -2.33
N PRO A 63 0.77 9.45 -1.09
CA PRO A 63 1.64 10.35 -0.36
C PRO A 63 2.94 10.59 -1.13
N SER A 64 3.53 11.78 -1.00
CA SER A 64 4.77 12.15 -1.68
C SER A 64 5.91 11.17 -1.44
N GLU A 65 5.97 10.58 -0.26
CA GLU A 65 6.97 9.61 0.16
C GLU A 65 6.90 8.31 -0.64
N LEU A 66 5.72 7.94 -1.12
CA LEU A 66 5.50 6.73 -1.91
C LEU A 66 5.64 6.94 -3.42
N HIS A 67 5.74 8.19 -3.88
CA HIS A 67 5.95 8.49 -5.31
C HIS A 67 7.26 7.90 -5.84
N LEU A 68 8.30 7.82 -5.01
CA LEU A 68 9.60 7.26 -5.38
C LEU A 68 9.56 5.74 -5.58
N LEU A 69 8.61 5.06 -4.92
CA LEU A 69 8.44 3.60 -5.00
C LEU A 69 7.46 3.20 -6.11
N SER A 70 6.78 4.18 -6.71
CA SER A 70 5.75 3.90 -7.68
C SER A 70 6.35 3.71 -9.08
N ASN A 71 6.07 2.56 -9.68
CA ASN A 71 6.40 2.33 -11.08
C ASN A 71 5.41 3.09 -11.97
N TYR A 72 5.82 4.26 -12.50
CA TYR A 72 5.02 5.11 -13.39
C TYR A 72 4.51 4.38 -14.64
N ALA A 73 5.16 3.29 -15.04
CA ALA A 73 4.78 2.51 -16.22
C ALA A 73 3.54 1.64 -16.03
N PHE A 74 3.04 1.49 -14.79
CA PHE A 74 1.89 0.63 -14.52
C PHE A 74 0.59 1.16 -15.14
N PHE A 75 0.41 2.47 -15.14
CA PHE A 75 -0.73 3.10 -15.81
C PHE A 75 -0.29 3.74 -17.12
N LYS A 76 -0.93 3.37 -18.23
CA LYS A 76 -0.82 4.13 -19.47
C LYS A 76 -1.31 5.55 -19.18
N HIS A 77 -0.45 6.52 -19.37
CA HIS A 77 -0.75 7.92 -19.14
C HIS A 77 -1.95 8.32 -20.01
N ASP A 78 -3.04 8.72 -19.37
CA ASP A 78 -4.29 9.09 -20.04
C ASP A 78 -4.24 10.52 -20.60
N GLY A 79 -3.00 11.11 -20.69
CA GLY A 79 -2.77 12.47 -21.18
C GLY A 79 -3.26 13.59 -20.28
N GLY A 80 -3.71 13.28 -19.05
CA GLY A 80 -4.21 14.25 -18.09
C GLY A 80 -3.15 14.70 -17.08
N ASP A 81 -3.43 15.81 -16.38
CA ASP A 81 -2.52 16.44 -15.42
C ASP A 81 -2.27 15.64 -14.13
N ARG A 82 -2.90 14.48 -13.96
CA ARG A 82 -2.77 13.65 -12.74
C ARG A 82 -1.97 12.39 -13.03
N PRO A 83 -0.84 12.20 -12.34
CA PRO A 83 -0.04 11.00 -12.42
C PRO A 83 -0.81 9.84 -11.91
N TYR A 84 -1.15 8.80 -12.26
CA TYR A 84 -1.96 7.66 -11.74
C TYR A 84 -3.45 7.76 -12.06
N ALA A 85 -3.83 8.53 -13.08
CA ALA A 85 -5.17 8.51 -13.63
C ALA A 85 -5.32 7.36 -14.63
N PHE A 86 -6.46 6.69 -14.59
CA PHE A 86 -6.80 5.60 -15.50
C PHE A 86 -8.30 5.55 -15.74
N THR A 87 -8.68 4.93 -16.83
CA THR A 87 -10.09 4.82 -17.23
C THR A 87 -10.52 3.37 -17.22
N THR A 88 -11.71 3.10 -16.67
CA THR A 88 -12.36 1.79 -16.71
C THR A 88 -13.69 1.85 -17.41
N VAL A 89 -14.08 0.75 -18.07
CA VAL A 89 -15.31 0.66 -18.85
C VAL A 89 -16.08 -0.59 -18.44
N GLY A 90 -17.24 -0.40 -17.82
CA GLY A 90 -18.18 -1.48 -17.55
C GLY A 90 -19.19 -1.63 -18.67
N VAL A 91 -19.36 -2.83 -19.21
CA VAL A 91 -20.33 -3.10 -20.28
C VAL A 91 -21.35 -4.12 -19.79
N VAL A 92 -22.62 -3.84 -20.06
CA VAL A 92 -23.77 -4.72 -19.81
C VAL A 92 -24.52 -4.92 -21.11
N LYS A 93 -24.82 -6.16 -21.43
CA LYS A 93 -25.68 -6.54 -22.54
C LYS A 93 -26.90 -7.28 -21.98
N LEU A 94 -28.06 -6.93 -22.46
CA LEU A 94 -29.30 -7.62 -22.13
C LEU A 94 -29.30 -9.02 -22.74
N HIS A 95 -29.76 -10.02 -21.97
CA HIS A 95 -29.97 -11.37 -22.48
C HIS A 95 -31.29 -11.50 -23.21
N GLU A 96 -31.39 -12.52 -24.04
CA GLU A 96 -32.65 -12.85 -24.75
C GLU A 96 -33.72 -13.22 -23.71
N GLY A 97 -34.92 -12.63 -23.89
CA GLY A 97 -36.04 -12.83 -22.97
C GLY A 97 -36.14 -11.84 -21.81
N GLU A 98 -35.13 -10.99 -21.60
CA GLU A 98 -35.18 -9.95 -20.56
C GLU A 98 -35.81 -8.65 -21.10
N GLU A 99 -36.60 -7.97 -20.27
CA GLU A 99 -37.11 -6.65 -20.58
C GLU A 99 -36.02 -5.57 -20.48
N TRP A 100 -36.04 -4.64 -21.44
CA TRP A 100 -35.10 -3.53 -21.46
C TRP A 100 -35.41 -2.56 -20.31
N ASN A 101 -34.46 -2.48 -19.36
CA ASN A 101 -34.50 -1.50 -18.29
C ASN A 101 -33.21 -0.68 -18.32
N GLU A 102 -33.28 0.53 -18.83
CA GLU A 102 -32.12 1.40 -19.03
C GLU A 102 -31.49 1.82 -17.71
N GLU A 103 -32.30 2.14 -16.70
CA GLU A 103 -31.79 2.58 -15.38
C GLU A 103 -31.03 1.45 -14.67
N LEU A 104 -31.60 0.26 -14.65
CA LEU A 104 -30.91 -0.92 -14.10
C LEU A 104 -29.63 -1.21 -14.88
N GLY A 105 -29.67 -1.12 -16.20
CA GLY A 105 -28.52 -1.31 -17.07
C GLY A 105 -27.39 -0.30 -16.80
N LYS A 106 -27.72 0.97 -16.58
CA LYS A 106 -26.75 2.02 -16.19
C LYS A 106 -26.10 1.69 -14.85
N ARG A 107 -26.88 1.34 -13.82
CA ARG A 107 -26.38 0.97 -12.49
C ARG A 107 -25.45 -0.26 -12.54
N LEU A 108 -25.80 -1.27 -13.33
CA LEU A 108 -24.97 -2.47 -13.51
C LEU A 108 -23.68 -2.16 -14.27
N ALA A 109 -23.72 -1.34 -15.32
CA ALA A 109 -22.55 -0.93 -16.08
C ALA A 109 -21.59 -0.10 -15.21
N GLU A 110 -22.13 0.83 -14.42
CA GLU A 110 -21.36 1.61 -13.44
C GLU A 110 -20.71 0.70 -12.39
N GLY A 111 -21.47 -0.22 -11.80
CA GLY A 111 -20.94 -1.18 -10.83
C GLY A 111 -19.81 -2.03 -11.39
N LYS A 112 -19.91 -2.48 -12.67
CA LYS A 112 -18.83 -3.19 -13.35
C LYS A 112 -17.60 -2.31 -13.56
N ALA A 113 -17.77 -1.05 -13.98
CA ALA A 113 -16.66 -0.11 -14.15
C ALA A 113 -15.94 0.18 -12.83
N LYS A 114 -16.69 0.43 -11.74
CA LYS A 114 -16.14 0.62 -10.39
C LYS A 114 -15.39 -0.62 -9.90
N ARG A 115 -15.94 -1.82 -10.12
CA ARG A 115 -15.25 -3.07 -9.75
C ARG A 115 -13.92 -3.22 -10.48
N GLN A 116 -13.85 -2.86 -11.76
CA GLN A 116 -12.59 -2.87 -12.50
C GLN A 116 -11.60 -1.82 -11.96
N ALA A 117 -12.09 -0.63 -11.56
CA ALA A 117 -11.25 0.39 -10.96
C ALA A 117 -10.65 -0.07 -9.63
N TYR A 118 -11.43 -0.71 -8.77
CA TYR A 118 -10.92 -1.29 -7.54
C TYR A 118 -9.91 -2.41 -7.78
N ALA A 119 -10.16 -3.28 -8.77
CA ALA A 119 -9.21 -4.33 -9.14
C ALA A 119 -7.88 -3.75 -9.66
N ALA A 120 -7.94 -2.71 -10.50
CA ALA A 120 -6.74 -2.00 -10.97
C ALA A 120 -5.98 -1.35 -9.81
N GLY A 121 -6.67 -0.69 -8.88
CA GLY A 121 -6.07 -0.11 -7.68
C GLY A 121 -5.40 -1.16 -6.79
N PHE A 122 -6.04 -2.31 -6.60
CA PHE A 122 -5.46 -3.44 -5.85
C PHE A 122 -4.19 -3.98 -6.51
N ASN A 123 -4.22 -4.20 -7.83
CA ASN A 123 -3.05 -4.69 -8.57
C ASN A 123 -1.89 -3.69 -8.51
N TYR A 124 -2.20 -2.40 -8.57
CA TYR A 124 -1.19 -1.35 -8.41
C TYR A 124 -0.57 -1.34 -7.00
N ALA A 125 -1.40 -1.44 -5.96
CA ALA A 125 -0.89 -1.54 -4.59
C ALA A 125 0.02 -2.76 -4.40
N ASN A 126 -0.34 -3.90 -4.99
CA ASN A 126 0.49 -5.10 -4.98
C ASN A 126 1.83 -4.90 -5.72
N SER A 127 1.84 -4.18 -6.85
CA SER A 127 3.10 -3.90 -7.55
C SER A 127 4.06 -3.06 -6.70
N ILE A 128 3.55 -2.00 -6.06
CA ILE A 128 4.36 -1.18 -5.12
C ILE A 128 4.91 -2.03 -3.98
N LEU A 129 4.08 -2.89 -3.41
CA LEU A 129 4.50 -3.77 -2.31
C LEU A 129 5.62 -4.72 -2.75
N LEU A 130 5.50 -5.33 -3.93
CA LEU A 130 6.53 -6.24 -4.46
C LEU A 130 7.84 -5.51 -4.75
N ASP A 131 7.79 -4.31 -5.29
CA ASP A 131 8.98 -3.49 -5.54
C ASP A 131 9.65 -3.08 -4.22
N ALA A 132 8.89 -2.65 -3.23
CA ALA A 132 9.41 -2.33 -1.89
C ALA A 132 10.07 -3.54 -1.21
N ILE A 133 9.49 -4.75 -1.35
CA ILE A 133 10.09 -5.98 -0.82
C ILE A 133 11.41 -6.29 -1.53
N LYS A 134 11.49 -6.09 -2.85
CA LYS A 134 12.72 -6.31 -3.63
C LYS A 134 13.82 -5.37 -3.19
N ASP A 135 13.51 -4.09 -3.03
CA ASP A 135 14.46 -3.09 -2.56
C ASP A 135 14.95 -3.38 -1.15
N LEU A 136 14.05 -3.78 -0.25
CA LEU A 136 14.40 -4.18 1.11
C LEU A 136 15.37 -5.38 1.11
N ARG A 137 15.15 -6.38 0.26
CA ARG A 137 16.07 -7.53 0.13
C ARG A 137 17.47 -7.08 -0.29
N SER A 138 17.56 -6.19 -1.28
CA SER A 138 18.84 -5.65 -1.75
C SER A 138 19.59 -4.89 -0.64
N VAL A 139 18.88 -4.13 0.19
CA VAL A 139 19.47 -3.44 1.36
C VAL A 139 19.97 -4.45 2.40
N VAL A 140 19.21 -5.52 2.66
CA VAL A 140 19.62 -6.58 3.59
C VAL A 140 20.88 -7.31 3.09
N GLU A 141 20.93 -7.64 1.80
CA GLU A 141 22.11 -8.26 1.17
C GLU A 141 23.33 -7.35 1.27
N PHE A 142 23.19 -6.07 0.93
CA PHE A 142 24.25 -5.08 1.08
C PHE A 142 24.76 -5.00 2.52
N ARG A 143 23.85 -4.91 3.50
CA ARG A 143 24.23 -4.89 4.92
C ARG A 143 25.02 -6.13 5.32
N ASN A 144 24.61 -7.31 4.87
CA ASN A 144 25.26 -8.56 5.20
C ASN A 144 26.67 -8.63 4.57
N ASN A 145 26.83 -8.15 3.33
CA ASN A 145 28.12 -8.05 2.67
C ASN A 145 29.06 -7.08 3.42
N MET A 146 28.54 -5.91 3.84
CA MET A 146 29.34 -4.96 4.62
C MET A 146 29.76 -5.54 5.99
N LYS A 147 28.90 -6.33 6.62
CA LYS A 147 29.22 -7.02 7.85
C LYS A 147 30.38 -8.02 7.63
N SER A 148 30.29 -8.85 6.60
CA SER A 148 31.33 -9.84 6.27
C SER A 148 32.68 -9.18 5.95
N LEU A 149 32.68 -8.11 5.15
CA LEU A 149 33.89 -7.35 4.86
C LEU A 149 34.52 -6.76 6.11
N ARG A 150 33.70 -6.19 7.00
CA ARG A 150 34.19 -5.65 8.28
C ARG A 150 34.82 -6.74 9.15
N GLU A 151 34.21 -7.92 9.25
CA GLU A 151 34.75 -9.05 10.01
C GLU A 151 36.08 -9.50 9.44
N HIS A 152 36.21 -9.62 8.13
CA HIS A 152 37.45 -9.97 7.44
C HIS A 152 38.55 -8.92 7.70
N GLU A 153 38.23 -7.64 7.65
CA GLU A 153 39.23 -6.57 7.92
C GLU A 153 39.68 -6.58 9.40
N VAL A 154 38.81 -6.92 10.33
CA VAL A 154 39.19 -7.07 11.74
C VAL A 154 40.14 -8.25 11.92
N GLU A 155 39.88 -9.38 11.29
CA GLU A 155 40.77 -10.55 11.30
C GLU A 155 42.14 -10.20 10.72
N HIS A 156 42.16 -9.60 9.54
CA HIS A 156 43.41 -9.16 8.90
C HIS A 156 44.19 -8.15 9.73
N PHE A 157 43.50 -7.22 10.38
CA PHE A 157 44.16 -6.26 11.28
C PHE A 157 44.79 -6.96 12.49
N ASN A 158 44.15 -7.95 13.09
CA ASN A 158 44.69 -8.73 14.19
C ASN A 158 45.93 -9.55 13.77
N GLU A 159 45.90 -10.19 12.59
CA GLU A 159 47.03 -10.90 12.01
C GLU A 159 48.27 -9.98 11.83
N LEU A 160 48.02 -8.73 11.37
CA LEU A 160 49.10 -7.74 11.24
C LEU A 160 49.66 -7.34 12.58
N LEU A 161 48.84 -7.17 13.64
CA LEU A 161 49.34 -6.86 15.01
C LEU A 161 50.18 -8.01 15.55
N ASP A 162 49.72 -9.24 15.41
CA ASP A 162 50.44 -10.43 15.85
C ASP A 162 51.82 -10.55 15.16
N SER A 163 51.89 -10.16 13.89
CA SER A 163 53.13 -10.17 13.11
C SER A 163 54.16 -9.11 13.53
N ILE A 164 53.74 -8.05 14.23
CA ILE A 164 54.62 -6.98 14.74
C ILE A 164 55.17 -7.33 16.11
N GLU A 165 54.40 -8.12 16.88
CA GLU A 165 54.79 -8.53 18.24
C GLU A 165 55.71 -9.78 18.28
N ALA A 166 55.86 -10.47 17.16
CA ALA A 166 56.72 -11.65 16.99
C ALA A 166 58.14 -11.27 16.54
#